data_3808bc57f3174c77f4428fd6c1d1590d
#
_entry.id   3808bc57f3174c77f4428fd6c1d1590d
#
_cell.length_a   1.000
_cell.length_b   1.000
_cell.length_c   1.000
_cell.angle_alpha   90.00
_cell.angle_beta   90.00
_cell.angle_gamma   90.00
#
_symmetry.space_group_name_H-M   'P 1'
#
loop_
_entity.id
_entity.type
_entity.pdbx_description
1 polymer ?
#
loop_
_entity_poly.entity_id
_entity_poly.type
_entity_poly.pdbx_seq_one_letter_code
_entity_poly.pdbx_strand_id
1 'polypeptide(L)'
;GGRYRLSQFQEPLLAVVFMCNHCPYVKGSIGELVALAERYRGKVAFVGINANDYEKYPEDAPEKMAAFAEEHGIFFPYLLDETQEVAKAYRALRTPEVFLFDERRLLRYHGRVNDNPKDPSKVQSHDREAAIEALLRGEEPPLKEAPAIGCTIKWRPGNEPEVRIA
;
A
#
# COMPACT_ATOMS: atom_id res chain seq x y z
N GLY A 1 5.71 -17.94 -7.32
CA GLY A 1 5.80 -16.57 -7.48
C GLY A 1 6.88 -16.08 -8.41
N GLY A 2 6.59 -15.02 -9.11
CA GLY A 2 7.52 -14.35 -9.99
C GLY A 2 8.14 -13.12 -9.35
N ARG A 3 9.10 -12.54 -10.06
CA ARG A 3 9.66 -11.25 -9.70
C ARG A 3 8.96 -10.16 -10.47
N TYR A 4 8.76 -9.01 -9.83
CA TYR A 4 8.10 -7.87 -10.44
C TYR A 4 8.99 -6.63 -10.39
N ARG A 5 8.87 -5.80 -11.42
CA ARG A 5 9.51 -4.49 -11.50
C ARG A 5 8.42 -3.45 -11.75
N LEU A 6 8.58 -2.27 -11.21
CA LEU A 6 7.60 -1.19 -11.41
C LEU A 6 7.44 -0.83 -12.89
N SER A 7 8.51 -0.97 -13.67
CA SER A 7 8.47 -0.71 -15.12
C SER A 7 7.59 -1.68 -15.92
N GLN A 8 7.17 -2.79 -15.32
CA GLN A 8 6.27 -3.75 -15.97
C GLN A 8 4.81 -3.27 -15.99
N PHE A 9 4.45 -2.32 -15.14
CA PHE A 9 3.09 -1.81 -15.06
C PHE A 9 2.92 -0.66 -16.06
N GLN A 10 1.97 -0.81 -16.98
CA GLN A 10 1.77 0.13 -18.08
C GLN A 10 0.53 0.99 -17.91
N GLU A 11 -0.30 0.74 -16.89
CA GLU A 11 -1.46 1.57 -16.62
C GLU A 11 -1.02 3.02 -16.36
N PRO A 12 -1.89 4.01 -16.69
CA PRO A 12 -1.54 5.41 -16.49
C PRO A 12 -1.11 5.76 -15.08
N LEU A 13 -1.78 5.21 -14.07
CA LEU A 13 -1.43 5.44 -12.67
C LEU A 13 -0.92 4.16 -12.02
N LEU A 14 -0.10 4.32 -10.99
CA LEU A 14 0.43 3.21 -10.20
C LEU A 14 0.24 3.50 -8.72
N ALA A 15 -0.47 2.61 -8.02
CA ALA A 15 -0.66 2.67 -6.58
C ALA A 15 0.13 1.55 -5.91
N VAL A 16 1.15 1.91 -5.15
CA VAL A 16 1.94 0.97 -4.35
C VAL A 16 1.46 1.08 -2.92
N VAL A 17 1.07 -0.05 -2.33
CA VAL A 17 0.53 -0.09 -0.98
C VAL A 17 1.35 -1.03 -0.13
N PHE A 18 2.02 -0.50 0.88
CA PHE A 18 2.69 -1.35 1.88
C PHE A 18 1.62 -1.88 2.83
N MET A 19 1.53 -3.19 2.95
CA MET A 19 0.48 -3.88 3.69
C MET A 19 0.99 -5.21 4.24
N CYS A 20 0.20 -5.87 5.06
CA CYS A 20 0.55 -7.16 5.64
C CYS A 20 -0.74 -7.95 5.93
N ASN A 21 -0.59 -9.17 6.46
CA ASN A 21 -1.74 -10.06 6.65
C ASN A 21 -2.44 -9.88 7.99
N HIS A 22 -1.73 -9.42 9.02
CA HIS A 22 -2.28 -9.42 10.39
C HIS A 22 -2.71 -8.05 10.92
N CYS A 23 -2.36 -6.98 10.22
CA CYS A 23 -2.63 -5.62 10.70
C CYS A 23 -4.13 -5.29 10.68
N PRO A 24 -4.72 -4.85 11.81
CA PRO A 24 -6.14 -4.48 11.84
C PRO A 24 -6.50 -3.34 10.88
N TYR A 25 -5.57 -2.44 10.66
CA TYR A 25 -5.76 -1.31 9.74
C TYR A 25 -5.78 -1.78 8.29
N VAL A 26 -5.03 -2.83 7.96
CA VAL A 26 -5.09 -3.46 6.64
C VAL A 26 -6.39 -4.24 6.49
N LYS A 27 -6.74 -5.06 7.48
CA LYS A 27 -7.98 -5.85 7.45
C LYS A 27 -9.21 -4.96 7.33
N GLY A 28 -9.22 -3.81 7.97
CA GLY A 28 -10.32 -2.86 7.91
C GLY A 28 -10.42 -2.12 6.58
N SER A 29 -9.34 -2.03 5.81
CA SER A 29 -9.31 -1.27 4.56
C SER A 29 -9.15 -2.12 3.31
N ILE A 30 -8.87 -3.43 3.44
CA ILE A 30 -8.60 -4.28 2.29
C ILE A 30 -9.79 -4.37 1.33
N GLY A 31 -11.01 -4.34 1.84
CA GLY A 31 -12.21 -4.35 1.00
C GLY A 31 -12.27 -3.13 0.09
N GLU A 32 -11.96 -1.95 0.62
CA GLU A 32 -11.91 -0.72 -0.16
C GLU A 32 -10.78 -0.76 -1.19
N LEU A 33 -9.61 -1.28 -0.80
CA LEU A 33 -8.46 -1.42 -1.70
C LEU A 33 -8.82 -2.30 -2.90
N VAL A 34 -9.42 -3.46 -2.65
CA VAL A 34 -9.82 -4.40 -3.70
C VAL A 34 -10.92 -3.79 -4.58
N ALA A 35 -11.90 -3.14 -3.98
CA ALA A 35 -12.99 -2.50 -4.72
C ALA A 35 -12.47 -1.39 -5.64
N LEU A 36 -11.53 -0.58 -5.18
CA LEU A 36 -10.93 0.47 -6.01
C LEU A 36 -10.05 -0.10 -7.11
N ALA A 37 -9.29 -1.16 -6.81
CA ALA A 37 -8.48 -1.84 -7.83
C ALA A 37 -9.37 -2.40 -8.95
N GLU A 38 -10.51 -2.95 -8.62
CA GLU A 38 -11.48 -3.45 -9.59
C GLU A 38 -12.12 -2.31 -10.37
N ARG A 39 -12.55 -1.26 -9.69
CA ARG A 39 -13.20 -0.09 -10.30
C ARG A 39 -12.30 0.62 -11.32
N TYR A 40 -11.00 0.70 -11.03
CA TYR A 40 -10.04 1.40 -11.90
C TYR A 40 -9.17 0.45 -12.71
N ARG A 41 -9.61 -0.78 -12.90
CA ARG A 41 -8.88 -1.77 -13.70
C ARG A 41 -8.58 -1.21 -15.09
N GLY A 42 -7.33 -1.32 -15.51
CA GLY A 42 -6.85 -0.75 -16.76
C GLY A 42 -6.42 0.72 -16.68
N LYS A 43 -6.77 1.43 -15.61
CA LYS A 43 -6.40 2.85 -15.41
C LYS A 43 -5.37 3.02 -14.30
N VAL A 44 -5.47 2.21 -13.25
CA VAL A 44 -4.56 2.22 -12.12
C VAL A 44 -4.06 0.81 -11.88
N ALA A 45 -2.75 0.63 -11.87
CA ALA A 45 -2.14 -0.62 -11.43
C ALA A 45 -2.02 -0.56 -9.90
N PHE A 46 -2.51 -1.58 -9.22
CA PHE A 46 -2.35 -1.72 -7.77
C PHE A 46 -1.32 -2.80 -7.49
N VAL A 47 -0.42 -2.52 -6.55
CA VAL A 47 0.61 -3.46 -6.10
C VAL A 47 0.66 -3.39 -4.58
N GLY A 48 0.45 -4.53 -3.92
CA GLY A 48 0.65 -4.64 -2.48
C GLY A 48 2.04 -5.15 -2.18
N ILE A 49 2.69 -4.62 -1.17
CA ILE A 49 4.03 -5.03 -0.74
C ILE A 49 4.02 -5.31 0.75
N ASN A 50 4.40 -6.54 1.12
CA ASN A 50 4.60 -6.95 2.50
C ASN A 50 6.09 -6.92 2.79
N ALA A 51 6.51 -6.01 3.67
CA ALA A 51 7.90 -5.86 4.07
C ALA A 51 8.17 -6.33 5.52
N ASN A 52 7.17 -6.91 6.20
CA ASN A 52 7.31 -7.32 7.59
C ASN A 52 8.28 -8.49 7.75
N ASP A 53 8.98 -8.50 8.87
CA ASP A 53 9.85 -9.61 9.26
C ASP A 53 8.99 -10.83 9.62
N TYR A 54 8.77 -11.71 8.66
CA TYR A 54 7.91 -12.87 8.86
C TYR A 54 8.53 -13.97 9.73
N GLU A 55 9.83 -13.95 9.93
CA GLU A 55 10.47 -14.90 10.85
C GLU A 55 10.04 -14.62 12.28
N LYS A 56 9.91 -13.34 12.63
CA LYS A 56 9.45 -12.91 13.94
C LYS A 56 7.92 -12.81 14.01
N TYR A 57 7.28 -12.55 12.89
CA TYR A 57 5.83 -12.42 12.76
C TYR A 57 5.30 -13.40 11.72
N PRO A 58 5.15 -14.69 12.10
CA PRO A 58 4.81 -15.75 11.12
C PRO A 58 3.47 -15.56 10.39
N GLU A 59 2.59 -14.74 10.92
CA GLU A 59 1.32 -14.42 10.27
C GLU A 59 1.51 -13.71 8.94
N ASP A 60 2.68 -13.10 8.73
CA ASP A 60 3.01 -12.39 7.50
C ASP A 60 3.91 -13.19 6.58
N ALA A 61 4.05 -14.50 6.81
CA ALA A 61 4.87 -15.38 5.98
C ALA A 61 4.32 -15.50 4.55
N PRO A 62 5.17 -15.80 3.56
CA PRO A 62 4.75 -15.87 2.16
C PRO A 62 3.56 -16.80 1.90
N GLU A 63 3.53 -17.98 2.51
CA GLU A 63 2.44 -18.94 2.35
C GLU A 63 1.12 -18.40 2.88
N LYS A 64 1.18 -17.53 3.88
CA LYS A 64 -0.02 -16.88 4.43
C LYS A 64 -0.46 -15.68 3.60
N MET A 65 0.44 -15.09 2.82
CA MET A 65 0.09 -14.05 1.87
C MET A 65 -0.84 -14.59 0.78
N ALA A 66 -0.56 -15.77 0.26
CA ALA A 66 -1.42 -16.41 -0.74
C ALA A 66 -2.82 -16.68 -0.19
N ALA A 67 -2.91 -17.20 1.04
CA ALA A 67 -4.18 -17.44 1.70
C ALA A 67 -4.96 -16.15 1.97
N PHE A 68 -4.26 -15.11 2.41
CA PHE A 68 -4.85 -13.79 2.64
C PHE A 68 -5.40 -13.19 1.34
N ALA A 69 -4.64 -13.30 0.25
CA ALA A 69 -5.07 -12.81 -1.04
C ALA A 69 -6.33 -13.53 -1.53
N GLU A 70 -6.39 -14.84 -1.37
CA GLU A 70 -7.56 -15.63 -1.75
C GLU A 70 -8.77 -15.26 -0.91
N GLU A 71 -8.59 -15.18 0.41
CA GLU A 71 -9.66 -14.83 1.34
C GLU A 71 -10.30 -13.48 1.05
N HIS A 72 -9.49 -12.49 0.69
CA HIS A 72 -9.96 -11.11 0.48
C HIS A 72 -10.15 -10.73 -0.98
N GLY A 73 -9.98 -11.68 -1.89
CA GLY A 73 -10.18 -11.43 -3.33
C GLY A 73 -9.14 -10.52 -3.95
N ILE A 74 -7.91 -10.49 -3.42
CA ILE A 74 -6.83 -9.68 -3.96
C ILE A 74 -6.39 -10.31 -5.29
N PHE A 75 -6.67 -9.61 -6.39
CA PHE A 75 -6.30 -10.09 -7.74
C PHE A 75 -5.07 -9.38 -8.29
N PHE A 76 -4.65 -8.29 -7.67
CA PHE A 76 -3.44 -7.57 -8.05
C PHE A 76 -2.21 -8.20 -7.38
N PRO A 77 -1.00 -7.94 -7.90
CA PRO A 77 0.22 -8.50 -7.30
C PRO A 77 0.36 -8.11 -5.82
N TYR A 78 0.58 -9.12 -4.99
CA TYR A 78 0.87 -8.95 -3.57
C TYR A 78 2.25 -9.56 -3.32
N LEU A 79 3.25 -8.71 -3.15
CA LEU A 79 4.66 -9.07 -3.24
C LEU A 79 5.33 -9.06 -1.87
N LEU A 80 6.37 -9.89 -1.73
CA LEU A 80 7.19 -9.94 -0.54
C LEU A 80 8.48 -9.13 -0.77
N ASP A 81 8.73 -8.18 0.13
CA ASP A 81 10.00 -7.44 0.19
C ASP A 81 10.85 -8.04 1.30
N GLU A 82 11.48 -9.19 1.02
CA GLU A 82 12.17 -10.00 2.03
C GLU A 82 13.33 -9.26 2.68
N THR A 83 14.11 -8.52 1.90
CA THR A 83 15.26 -7.76 2.42
C THR A 83 14.89 -6.43 3.03
N GLN A 84 13.65 -5.98 2.80
CA GLN A 84 13.12 -4.68 3.22
C GLN A 84 13.79 -3.50 2.51
N GLU A 85 14.52 -3.77 1.43
CA GLU A 85 15.17 -2.72 0.63
C GLU A 85 14.16 -1.80 -0.05
N VAL A 86 13.05 -2.37 -0.54
CA VAL A 86 12.01 -1.58 -1.21
C VAL A 86 11.33 -0.65 -0.20
N ALA A 87 10.96 -1.17 0.97
CA ALA A 87 10.36 -0.34 2.02
C ALA A 87 11.29 0.80 2.42
N LYS A 88 12.58 0.52 2.54
CA LYS A 88 13.58 1.55 2.84
C LYS A 88 13.70 2.59 1.73
N ALA A 89 13.73 2.16 0.48
CA ALA A 89 13.83 3.07 -0.67
C ALA A 89 12.62 4.00 -0.73
N TYR A 90 11.43 3.51 -0.40
CA TYR A 90 10.21 4.32 -0.34
C TYR A 90 10.12 5.15 0.93
N ARG A 91 10.91 4.85 1.95
CA ARG A 91 10.79 5.40 3.29
C ARG A 91 9.43 5.11 3.93
N ALA A 92 8.90 3.94 3.62
CA ALA A 92 7.64 3.47 4.19
C ALA A 92 7.84 3.14 5.68
N LEU A 93 6.86 3.45 6.50
CA LEU A 93 6.94 3.25 7.96
C LEU A 93 5.75 2.48 8.52
N ARG A 94 4.61 2.48 7.84
CA ARG A 94 3.37 1.93 8.36
C ARG A 94 2.66 1.04 7.35
N THR A 95 1.66 0.31 7.81
CA THR A 95 0.75 -0.47 6.97
C THR A 95 -0.69 -0.18 7.39
N PRO A 96 -1.61 0.14 6.47
CA PRO A 96 -1.36 0.40 5.06
C PRO A 96 -0.78 1.80 4.83
N GLU A 97 0.16 1.87 3.92
CA GLU A 97 0.74 3.15 3.49
C GLU A 97 0.75 3.19 1.98
N VAL A 98 0.17 4.25 1.40
CA VAL A 98 -0.07 4.36 -0.03
C VAL A 98 0.89 5.33 -0.69
N PHE A 99 1.44 4.92 -1.83
CA PHE A 99 2.24 5.77 -2.71
C PHE A 99 1.59 5.73 -4.09
N LEU A 100 1.07 6.86 -4.54
CA LEU A 100 0.38 6.96 -5.82
C LEU A 100 1.22 7.77 -6.81
N PHE A 101 1.52 7.15 -7.95
CA PHE A 101 2.35 7.73 -9.00
C PHE A 101 1.51 8.03 -10.24
N ASP A 102 1.84 9.12 -10.93
CA ASP A 102 1.19 9.50 -12.18
C ASP A 102 1.80 8.73 -13.38
N GLU A 103 1.39 9.10 -14.59
CA GLU A 103 1.86 8.45 -15.83
C GLU A 103 3.36 8.61 -16.08
N ARG A 104 3.96 9.64 -15.50
CA ARG A 104 5.41 9.87 -15.55
C ARG A 104 6.13 9.20 -14.39
N ARG A 105 5.39 8.47 -13.55
CA ARG A 105 5.88 7.83 -12.31
C ARG A 105 6.45 8.82 -11.31
N LEU A 106 5.89 10.03 -11.30
CA LEU A 106 6.15 11.00 -10.24
C LEU A 106 5.16 10.77 -9.10
N LEU A 107 5.66 10.86 -7.88
CA LEU A 107 4.82 10.68 -6.68
C LEU A 107 3.85 11.85 -6.55
N ARG A 108 2.55 11.55 -6.56
CA ARG A 108 1.50 12.57 -6.51
C ARG A 108 0.65 12.49 -5.23
N TYR A 109 0.65 11.36 -4.56
CA TYR A 109 0.00 11.22 -3.25
C TYR A 109 0.76 10.20 -2.42
N HIS A 110 0.93 10.50 -1.12
CA HIS A 110 1.56 9.61 -0.15
C HIS A 110 0.82 9.70 1.17
N GLY A 111 0.49 8.55 1.73
CA GLY A 111 -0.01 8.51 3.08
C GLY A 111 -1.14 7.50 3.31
N ARG A 112 -2.18 7.95 3.99
CA ARG A 112 -3.28 7.09 4.45
C ARG A 112 -4.22 6.69 3.31
N VAL A 113 -4.84 5.52 3.48
CA VAL A 113 -5.89 5.04 2.58
C VAL A 113 -7.12 5.94 2.70
N ASN A 114 -7.54 6.18 3.93
CA ASN A 114 -8.67 7.04 4.30
C ASN A 114 -8.46 7.48 5.75
N ASP A 115 -9.42 8.21 6.31
CA ASP A 115 -9.31 8.76 7.67
C ASP A 115 -9.67 7.74 8.78
N ASN A 116 -10.12 6.55 8.41
CA ASN A 116 -10.40 5.49 9.40
C ASN A 116 -10.19 4.09 8.80
N PRO A 117 -8.93 3.70 8.52
CA PRO A 117 -8.66 2.43 7.85
C PRO A 117 -8.99 1.20 8.70
N LYS A 118 -9.16 1.36 10.00
CA LYS A 118 -9.52 0.26 10.90
C LYS A 118 -11.00 -0.09 10.85
N ASP A 119 -11.85 0.91 10.61
CA ASP A 119 -13.31 0.75 10.63
C ASP A 119 -13.95 1.44 9.44
N PRO A 120 -14.33 0.66 8.38
CA PRO A 120 -14.93 1.24 7.18
C PRO A 120 -16.23 2.02 7.45
N SER A 121 -16.97 1.64 8.48
CA SER A 121 -18.25 2.32 8.80
C SER A 121 -18.06 3.74 9.32
N LYS A 122 -16.85 4.10 9.73
CA LYS A 122 -16.53 5.43 10.29
C LYS A 122 -15.74 6.30 9.31
N VAL A 123 -15.49 5.84 8.10
CA VAL A 123 -14.73 6.61 7.11
C VAL A 123 -15.53 7.82 6.67
N GLN A 124 -14.92 9.01 6.75
CA GLN A 124 -15.50 10.26 6.30
C GLN A 124 -14.71 10.88 5.15
N SER A 125 -13.44 10.50 5.00
CA SER A 125 -12.57 11.04 3.96
C SER A 125 -11.82 9.90 3.27
N HIS A 126 -11.97 9.81 1.94
CA HIS A 126 -11.31 8.82 1.09
C HIS A 126 -10.17 9.48 0.32
N ASP A 127 -9.08 9.80 1.02
CA ASP A 127 -7.99 10.63 0.47
C ASP A 127 -7.32 10.00 -0.75
N ARG A 128 -7.07 8.70 -0.72
CA ARG A 128 -6.48 7.98 -1.85
C ARG A 128 -7.42 7.99 -3.05
N GLU A 129 -8.70 7.72 -2.84
CA GLU A 129 -9.69 7.71 -3.91
C GLU A 129 -9.81 9.10 -4.54
N ALA A 130 -9.86 10.14 -3.72
CA ALA A 130 -9.90 11.52 -4.20
C ALA A 130 -8.67 11.85 -5.04
N ALA A 131 -7.49 11.38 -4.64
CA ALA A 131 -6.26 11.57 -5.40
C ALA A 131 -6.32 10.87 -6.76
N ILE A 132 -6.79 9.62 -6.80
CA ILE A 132 -6.94 8.87 -8.05
C ILE A 132 -7.91 9.61 -9.00
N GLU A 133 -9.07 10.02 -8.51
CA GLU A 133 -10.08 10.72 -9.29
C GLU A 133 -9.51 12.02 -9.88
N ALA A 134 -8.80 12.81 -9.08
CA ALA A 134 -8.20 14.06 -9.52
C ALA A 134 -7.17 13.80 -10.64
N LEU A 135 -6.28 12.84 -10.44
CA LEU A 135 -5.25 12.52 -11.43
C LEU A 135 -5.83 12.01 -12.74
N LEU A 136 -6.93 11.24 -12.69
CA LEU A 136 -7.60 10.75 -13.89
C LEU A 136 -8.27 11.87 -14.68
N ARG A 137 -8.64 12.98 -14.00
CA ARG A 137 -9.16 14.17 -14.66
C ARG A 137 -8.07 15.13 -15.12
N GLY A 138 -6.80 14.79 -14.91
CA GLY A 138 -5.68 15.68 -15.21
C GLY A 138 -5.50 16.82 -14.21
N GLU A 139 -6.10 16.69 -13.03
CA GLU A 139 -6.04 17.67 -11.95
C GLU A 139 -5.08 17.24 -10.86
N GLU A 140 -4.66 18.17 -10.02
CA GLU A 140 -3.86 17.84 -8.85
C GLU A 140 -4.72 17.25 -7.74
N PRO A 141 -4.20 16.28 -6.95
CA PRO A 141 -4.93 15.76 -5.80
C PRO A 141 -5.28 16.88 -4.81
N PRO A 142 -6.48 16.81 -4.19
CA PRO A 142 -6.84 17.77 -3.13
C PRO A 142 -5.85 17.80 -1.98
N LEU A 143 -5.30 16.62 -1.63
CA LEU A 143 -4.19 16.47 -0.69
C LEU A 143 -3.10 15.70 -1.39
N LYS A 144 -1.87 16.17 -1.28
CA LYS A 144 -0.69 15.49 -1.82
C LYS A 144 -0.11 14.52 -0.81
N GLU A 145 -0.35 14.77 0.46
CA GLU A 145 0.14 13.96 1.56
C GLU A 145 -0.82 14.04 2.74
N ALA A 146 -1.07 12.89 3.36
CA ALA A 146 -1.80 12.81 4.62
C ALA A 146 -1.14 11.68 5.43
N PRO A 147 -0.75 11.93 6.69
CA PRO A 147 -0.03 10.92 7.47
C PRO A 147 -0.71 9.57 7.44
N ALA A 148 0.06 8.53 7.16
CA ALA A 148 -0.46 7.17 7.14
C ALA A 148 -0.96 6.78 8.53
N ILE A 149 -2.14 6.15 8.56
CA ILE A 149 -2.74 5.63 9.79
C ILE A 149 -2.63 4.12 9.73
N GLY A 150 -1.86 3.53 10.63
CA GLY A 150 -1.66 2.09 10.62
C GLY A 150 -0.64 1.60 11.62
N CYS A 151 -0.38 0.30 11.55
CA CYS A 151 0.67 -0.33 12.36
C CYS A 151 2.04 -0.01 11.76
N THR A 152 3.07 -0.02 12.60
CA THR A 152 4.44 0.15 12.11
C THR A 152 4.89 -1.10 11.34
N ILE A 153 5.71 -0.90 10.32
CA ILE A 153 6.37 -2.00 9.63
C ILE A 153 7.28 -2.72 10.64
N LYS A 154 7.28 -4.06 10.58
CA LYS A 154 8.07 -4.90 11.47
C LYS A 154 9.43 -5.14 10.84
N TRP A 155 10.41 -4.35 11.26
CA TRP A 155 11.75 -4.38 10.68
C TRP A 155 12.56 -5.57 11.17
N ARG A 156 13.40 -6.11 10.30
CA ARG A 156 14.41 -7.09 10.70
C ARG A 156 15.48 -6.37 11.50
N PRO A 157 16.17 -7.08 12.44
CA PRO A 157 17.25 -6.46 13.20
C PRO A 157 18.29 -5.83 12.26
N GLY A 158 18.64 -4.57 12.54
CA GLY A 158 19.57 -3.80 11.74
C GLY A 158 18.95 -2.97 10.62
N ASN A 159 17.66 -3.20 10.31
CA ASN A 159 16.95 -2.45 9.26
C ASN A 159 16.07 -1.34 9.78
N GLU A 160 15.98 -1.17 11.10
CA GLU A 160 15.12 -0.14 11.70
C GLU A 160 15.51 1.24 11.17
N PRO A 161 14.50 2.08 10.83
CA PRO A 161 14.79 3.43 10.36
C PRO A 161 15.43 4.26 11.45
N GLU A 162 16.35 5.13 11.05
CA GLU A 162 16.96 6.07 11.97
C GLU A 162 15.92 7.11 12.40
N VAL A 163 15.75 7.26 13.71
CA VAL A 163 14.94 8.34 14.28
C VAL A 163 15.87 9.50 14.54
N ARG A 164 15.73 10.56 13.78
CA ARG A 164 16.46 11.80 14.05
C ARG A 164 15.64 12.63 15.02
N ILE A 165 16.19 12.82 16.19
CA ILE A 165 15.64 13.78 17.13
C ILE A 165 16.24 15.13 16.75
N ALA A 166 15.41 15.98 16.18
CA ALA A 166 15.83 17.32 15.82
C ALA A 166 15.85 18.20 17.08
#